data_9c187ec7f1953860d779f5f2cc27b011
#
_entry.id   9c187ec7f1953860d779f5f2cc27b011
#
_cell.length_a   1.000
_cell.length_b   1.000
_cell.length_c   1.000
_cell.angle_alpha   90.00
_cell.angle_beta   90.00
_cell.angle_gamma   90.00
#
_symmetry.space_group_name_H-M   'P 1'
#
loop_
_entity.id
_entity.type
_entity.pdbx_description
1 polymer ?
#
loop_
_entity_poly.entity_id
_entity_poly.type
_entity_poly.pdbx_seq_one_letter_code
_entity_poly.pdbx_strand_id
1 'polypeptide(L)'
;MPDGRLPPLASVLAIPGALRVLAHLRRARVDYGRSIAISTGIPLEDVLGMLDKLESMELIRRVPGSSVKRSEAKLKLSDEVHRHHMYYELSDAGDLLLRSLDWDSFIEGCRLALRDDYLAMKILDAARRIGVDNALTYAKLVGRPLEEVEPELERLVGMGLMDVPRSRIIKRHERRAKPKAETRVHHRYYELSDAGDALLRRIGFHST
;
A
#
# COMPACT_ATOMS: atom_id res chain seq x y z
N MET A 1 27.30 -14.33 -7.42
CA MET A 1 25.94 -14.74 -7.02
C MET A 1 25.65 -14.07 -5.71
N PRO A 2 24.69 -13.11 -5.60
CA PRO A 2 24.29 -12.65 -4.30
C PRO A 2 23.64 -13.82 -3.56
N ASP A 3 23.88 -13.90 -2.27
CA ASP A 3 23.30 -14.91 -1.37
C ASP A 3 21.81 -15.04 -1.63
N GLY A 4 21.31 -16.19 -2.04
CA GLY A 4 19.92 -16.47 -2.41
C GLY A 4 18.91 -16.32 -1.26
N ARG A 5 19.10 -15.30 -0.41
CA ARG A 5 18.18 -14.89 0.65
C ARG A 5 17.13 -13.96 0.08
N LEU A 6 15.86 -14.33 0.24
CA LEU A 6 14.75 -13.43 0.00
C LEU A 6 14.96 -12.11 0.76
N PRO A 7 14.64 -10.95 0.15
CA PRO A 7 14.68 -9.70 0.87
C PRO A 7 13.74 -9.79 2.09
N PRO A 8 14.11 -9.17 3.22
CA PRO A 8 13.26 -9.16 4.39
C PRO A 8 11.88 -8.60 4.04
N LEU A 9 10.81 -9.27 4.44
CA LEU A 9 9.43 -8.83 4.19
C LEU A 9 9.19 -7.39 4.66
N ALA A 10 9.83 -6.98 5.77
CA ALA A 10 9.79 -5.61 6.28
C ALA A 10 10.26 -4.58 5.26
N SER A 11 11.29 -4.89 4.46
CA SER A 11 11.79 -3.98 3.40
C SER A 11 10.78 -3.81 2.27
N VAL A 12 10.03 -4.85 1.95
CA VAL A 12 8.95 -4.80 0.94
C VAL A 12 7.76 -4.01 1.48
N LEU A 13 7.37 -4.24 2.73
CA LEU A 13 6.27 -3.54 3.40
C LEU A 13 6.57 -2.06 3.64
N ALA A 14 7.84 -1.70 3.80
CA ALA A 14 8.27 -0.30 3.87
C ALA A 14 8.03 0.49 2.56
N ILE A 15 7.72 -0.20 1.44
CA ILE A 15 7.33 0.41 0.17
C ILE A 15 5.80 0.36 0.07
N PRO A 16 5.08 1.48 0.26
CA PRO A 16 3.61 1.49 0.26
C PRO A 16 3.04 0.97 -1.05
N GLY A 17 2.16 -0.02 -0.98
CA GLY A 17 1.54 -0.62 -2.17
C GLY A 17 2.36 -1.71 -2.87
N ALA A 18 3.60 -2.00 -2.47
CA ALA A 18 4.46 -3.00 -3.11
C ALA A 18 3.80 -4.39 -3.18
N LEU A 19 3.20 -4.85 -2.09
CA LEU A 19 2.48 -6.14 -2.10
C LEU A 19 1.31 -6.16 -3.09
N ARG A 20 0.63 -5.02 -3.30
CA ARG A 20 -0.47 -4.90 -4.27
C ARG A 20 0.06 -5.03 -5.70
N VAL A 21 1.23 -4.43 -5.98
CA VAL A 21 1.91 -4.55 -7.29
C VAL A 21 2.36 -5.99 -7.53
N LEU A 22 3.01 -6.63 -6.56
CA LEU A 22 3.44 -8.03 -6.66
C LEU A 22 2.25 -8.97 -6.86
N ALA A 23 1.18 -8.81 -6.09
CA ALA A 23 -0.06 -9.59 -6.23
C ALA A 23 -0.74 -9.39 -7.59
N HIS A 24 -0.68 -8.16 -8.13
CA HIS A 24 -1.15 -7.88 -9.49
C HIS A 24 -0.33 -8.65 -10.53
N LEU A 25 1.01 -8.55 -10.48
CA LEU A 25 1.89 -9.24 -11.42
C LEU A 25 1.74 -10.77 -11.34
N ARG A 26 1.49 -11.33 -10.15
CA ARG A 26 1.20 -12.76 -10.00
C ARG A 26 -0.03 -13.20 -10.79
N ARG A 27 -1.07 -12.36 -10.85
CA ARG A 27 -2.31 -12.63 -11.61
C ARG A 27 -2.16 -12.35 -13.10
N ALA A 28 -1.58 -11.19 -13.43
CA ALA A 28 -1.44 -10.72 -14.81
C ALA A 28 -0.34 -11.46 -15.58
N ARG A 29 0.57 -12.15 -14.87
CA ARG A 29 1.78 -12.78 -15.37
C ARG A 29 2.82 -11.77 -15.87
N VAL A 30 2.46 -10.96 -16.88
CA VAL A 30 3.31 -9.90 -17.44
C VAL A 30 2.46 -8.65 -17.62
N ASP A 31 2.95 -7.50 -17.16
CA ASP A 31 2.25 -6.23 -17.35
C ASP A 31 3.24 -5.05 -17.35
N TYR A 32 2.78 -3.84 -17.71
CA TYR A 32 3.59 -2.62 -17.78
C TYR A 32 3.08 -1.54 -16.84
N GLY A 33 3.93 -0.59 -16.47
CA GLY A 33 3.70 0.37 -15.39
C GLY A 33 2.33 1.06 -15.43
N ARG A 34 1.89 1.56 -16.60
CA ARG A 34 0.59 2.23 -16.73
C ARG A 34 -0.60 1.29 -16.48
N SER A 35 -0.53 0.07 -16.97
CA SER A 35 -1.59 -0.94 -16.73
C SER A 35 -1.65 -1.32 -15.26
N ILE A 36 -0.49 -1.51 -14.62
CA ILE A 36 -0.38 -1.77 -13.19
C ILE A 36 -1.00 -0.61 -12.40
N ALA A 37 -0.70 0.65 -12.74
CA ALA A 37 -1.25 1.84 -12.09
C ALA A 37 -2.79 1.86 -12.15
N ILE A 38 -3.35 1.62 -13.33
CA ILE A 38 -4.81 1.56 -13.53
C ILE A 38 -5.43 0.42 -12.71
N SER A 39 -4.81 -0.76 -12.72
CA SER A 39 -5.34 -1.96 -12.07
C SER A 39 -5.23 -1.90 -10.55
N THR A 40 -4.20 -1.25 -10.03
CA THR A 40 -3.94 -1.14 -8.57
C THR A 40 -4.52 0.14 -7.97
N GLY A 41 -4.87 1.13 -8.79
CA GLY A 41 -5.30 2.45 -8.32
C GLY A 41 -4.18 3.29 -7.69
N ILE A 42 -2.92 2.91 -7.92
CA ILE A 42 -1.73 3.64 -7.44
C ILE A 42 -1.31 4.64 -8.53
N PRO A 43 -0.93 5.88 -8.20
CA PRO A 43 -0.42 6.84 -9.18
C PRO A 43 0.74 6.27 -9.99
N LEU A 44 0.81 6.63 -11.28
CA LEU A 44 1.81 6.06 -12.20
C LEU A 44 3.26 6.32 -11.74
N GLU A 45 3.55 7.51 -11.26
CA GLU A 45 4.88 7.88 -10.76
C GLU A 45 5.32 6.99 -9.60
N ASP A 46 4.40 6.73 -8.66
CA ASP A 46 4.65 5.84 -7.52
C ASP A 46 4.88 4.40 -7.99
N VAL A 47 4.06 3.92 -8.95
CA VAL A 47 4.24 2.58 -9.54
C VAL A 47 5.62 2.45 -10.19
N LEU A 48 6.06 3.44 -10.97
CA LEU A 48 7.37 3.39 -11.61
C LEU A 48 8.51 3.32 -10.58
N GLY A 49 8.46 4.16 -9.55
CA GLY A 49 9.41 4.12 -8.45
C GLY A 49 9.39 2.79 -7.66
N MET A 50 8.20 2.18 -7.50
CA MET A 50 8.08 0.85 -6.90
C MET A 50 8.70 -0.24 -7.77
N LEU A 51 8.44 -0.21 -9.09
CA LEU A 51 8.99 -1.20 -10.02
C LEU A 51 10.52 -1.20 -10.00
N ASP A 52 11.16 -0.03 -9.99
CA ASP A 52 12.61 0.08 -9.88
C ASP A 52 13.13 -0.51 -8.55
N LYS A 53 12.45 -0.24 -7.44
CA LYS A 53 12.81 -0.79 -6.13
C LYS A 53 12.61 -2.31 -6.06
N LEU A 54 11.47 -2.80 -6.55
CA LEU A 54 11.17 -4.25 -6.57
C LEU A 54 12.11 -5.02 -7.49
N GLU A 55 12.52 -4.41 -8.61
CA GLU A 55 13.53 -4.97 -9.51
C GLU A 55 14.90 -5.03 -8.82
N SER A 56 15.31 -3.97 -8.12
CA SER A 56 16.57 -3.96 -7.35
C SER A 56 16.59 -4.97 -6.21
N MET A 57 15.42 -5.38 -5.71
CA MET A 57 15.24 -6.46 -4.73
C MET A 57 15.13 -7.84 -5.38
N GLU A 58 15.27 -7.94 -6.70
CA GLU A 58 15.13 -9.18 -7.47
C GLU A 58 13.75 -9.86 -7.33
N LEU A 59 12.70 -9.13 -6.91
CA LEU A 59 11.36 -9.66 -6.76
C LEU A 59 10.55 -9.65 -8.07
N ILE A 60 10.94 -8.80 -9.00
CA ILE A 60 10.42 -8.73 -10.36
C ILE A 60 11.57 -8.63 -11.35
N ARG A 61 11.29 -8.91 -12.60
CA ARG A 61 12.27 -8.76 -13.69
C ARG A 61 11.63 -8.13 -14.91
N ARG A 62 12.44 -7.42 -15.69
CA ARG A 62 12.04 -6.90 -17.00
C ARG A 62 11.97 -8.02 -18.01
N VAL A 63 10.96 -7.98 -18.86
CA VAL A 63 10.80 -8.92 -19.96
C VAL A 63 10.74 -8.19 -21.31
N PRO A 64 11.35 -8.75 -22.37
CA PRO A 64 11.25 -8.19 -23.70
C PRO A 64 9.77 -8.16 -24.17
N GLY A 65 9.36 -7.08 -24.88
CA GLY A 65 8.00 -6.95 -25.41
C GLY A 65 7.56 -8.10 -26.33
N SER A 66 8.52 -8.85 -26.90
CA SER A 66 8.22 -10.07 -27.68
C SER A 66 7.67 -11.24 -26.84
N SER A 67 7.96 -11.26 -25.54
CA SER A 67 7.46 -12.28 -24.62
C SER A 67 5.98 -12.10 -24.31
N VAL A 68 5.46 -10.89 -24.46
CA VAL A 68 4.04 -10.53 -24.21
C VAL A 68 3.09 -11.19 -25.21
N LYS A 69 3.58 -11.57 -26.40
CA LYS A 69 2.76 -12.24 -27.44
C LYS A 69 2.12 -13.55 -27.01
N ARG A 70 2.54 -14.13 -25.87
CA ARG A 70 2.02 -15.41 -25.32
C ARG A 70 1.15 -15.26 -24.07
N SER A 71 0.98 -14.06 -23.53
CA SER A 71 0.20 -13.80 -22.31
C SER A 71 -1.20 -13.25 -22.64
N GLU A 72 -2.14 -13.33 -21.71
CA GLU A 72 -3.52 -12.81 -21.85
C GLU A 72 -3.56 -11.27 -22.05
N ALA A 73 -2.49 -10.55 -21.81
CA ALA A 73 -2.34 -9.13 -22.11
C ALA A 73 -2.48 -8.80 -23.60
N LYS A 74 -2.43 -9.81 -24.48
CA LYS A 74 -2.61 -9.70 -25.93
C LYS A 74 -3.88 -9.00 -26.38
N LEU A 75 -4.92 -9.01 -25.58
CA LEU A 75 -6.26 -8.56 -26.00
C LEU A 75 -6.46 -7.04 -25.89
N LYS A 76 -5.48 -6.27 -25.43
CA LYS A 76 -5.71 -4.87 -25.05
C LYS A 76 -4.91 -3.81 -25.80
N LEU A 77 -3.92 -4.16 -26.65
CA LEU A 77 -3.02 -3.15 -27.19
C LEU A 77 -2.67 -3.40 -28.67
N SER A 78 -2.59 -2.30 -29.46
CA SER A 78 -2.10 -2.30 -30.84
C SER A 78 -0.59 -2.65 -30.88
N ASP A 79 -0.13 -3.27 -31.98
CA ASP A 79 1.27 -3.70 -32.17
C ASP A 79 2.31 -2.57 -31.99
N GLU A 80 1.96 -1.32 -32.25
CA GLU A 80 2.82 -0.14 -32.07
C GLU A 80 3.12 0.16 -30.61
N VAL A 81 2.16 -0.05 -29.71
CA VAL A 81 2.29 0.24 -28.28
C VAL A 81 3.23 -0.74 -27.59
N HIS A 82 3.31 -1.98 -28.09
CA HIS A 82 4.15 -3.04 -27.51
C HIS A 82 5.66 -2.82 -27.62
N ARG A 83 6.12 -2.02 -28.57
CA ARG A 83 7.56 -1.81 -28.83
C ARG A 83 8.23 -0.83 -27.88
N HIS A 84 7.46 0.03 -27.22
CA HIS A 84 7.97 1.13 -26.41
C HIS A 84 7.72 0.96 -24.90
N HIS A 85 6.96 -0.06 -24.47
CA HIS A 85 6.69 -0.28 -23.07
C HIS A 85 7.67 -1.28 -22.45
N MET A 86 8.16 -0.92 -21.26
CA MET A 86 8.91 -1.81 -20.40
C MET A 86 7.92 -2.72 -19.67
N TYR A 87 8.03 -4.03 -19.88
CA TYR A 87 7.18 -5.02 -19.24
C TYR A 87 7.90 -5.68 -18.07
N TYR A 88 7.13 -6.07 -17.08
CA TYR A 88 7.62 -6.71 -15.86
C TYR A 88 6.85 -8.00 -15.59
N GLU A 89 7.53 -8.96 -15.04
CA GLU A 89 6.95 -10.19 -14.51
C GLU A 89 7.50 -10.47 -13.12
N LEU A 90 6.76 -11.28 -12.36
CA LEU A 90 7.20 -11.73 -11.05
C LEU A 90 8.38 -12.67 -11.22
N SER A 91 9.43 -12.51 -10.42
CA SER A 91 10.54 -13.46 -10.33
C SER A 91 10.15 -14.67 -9.47
N ASP A 92 10.98 -15.71 -9.48
CA ASP A 92 10.82 -16.88 -8.60
C ASP A 92 10.89 -16.46 -7.12
N ALA A 93 11.76 -15.50 -6.80
CA ALA A 93 11.89 -14.94 -5.46
C ALA A 93 10.62 -14.16 -5.05
N GLY A 94 10.05 -13.38 -5.95
CA GLY A 94 8.80 -12.67 -5.71
C GLY A 94 7.60 -13.61 -5.54
N ASP A 95 7.52 -14.68 -6.33
CA ASP A 95 6.45 -15.68 -6.18
C ASP A 95 6.60 -16.48 -4.87
N LEU A 96 7.84 -16.84 -4.50
CA LEU A 96 8.12 -17.50 -3.22
C LEU A 96 7.74 -16.61 -2.03
N LEU A 97 8.10 -15.31 -2.05
CA LEU A 97 7.72 -14.35 -1.03
C LEU A 97 6.18 -14.28 -0.87
N LEU A 98 5.43 -14.19 -1.97
CA LEU A 98 3.97 -14.14 -1.91
C LEU A 98 3.33 -15.48 -1.45
N ARG A 99 3.98 -16.62 -1.71
CA ARG A 99 3.50 -17.92 -1.23
C ARG A 99 3.77 -18.14 0.26
N SER A 100 4.88 -17.60 0.77
CA SER A 100 5.25 -17.71 2.17
C SER A 100 4.54 -16.69 3.07
N LEU A 101 3.80 -15.74 2.48
CA LEU A 101 3.12 -14.70 3.22
C LEU A 101 1.85 -15.26 3.89
N ASP A 102 1.90 -15.39 5.20
CA ASP A 102 0.76 -15.64 6.08
C ASP A 102 0.46 -14.40 6.94
N TRP A 103 -0.60 -14.47 7.72
CA TRP A 103 -1.04 -13.35 8.57
C TRP A 103 0.01 -12.95 9.61
N ASP A 104 0.61 -13.93 10.28
CA ASP A 104 1.60 -13.68 11.32
C ASP A 104 2.89 -13.07 10.76
N SER A 105 3.37 -13.58 9.64
CA SER A 105 4.52 -13.04 8.91
C SER A 105 4.26 -11.61 8.43
N PHE A 106 3.03 -11.33 7.96
CA PHE A 106 2.64 -9.99 7.54
C PHE A 106 2.67 -9.00 8.72
N ILE A 107 2.03 -9.33 9.84
CA ILE A 107 2.01 -8.47 11.03
C ILE A 107 3.42 -8.27 11.60
N GLU A 108 4.25 -9.31 11.63
CA GLU A 108 5.64 -9.20 12.07
C GLU A 108 6.47 -8.33 11.12
N GLY A 109 6.28 -8.48 9.82
CA GLY A 109 6.90 -7.62 8.82
C GLY A 109 6.52 -6.15 8.98
N CYS A 110 5.24 -5.85 9.23
CA CYS A 110 4.77 -4.50 9.53
C CYS A 110 5.40 -3.96 10.82
N ARG A 111 5.48 -4.78 11.88
CA ARG A 111 6.14 -4.41 13.14
C ARG A 111 7.60 -4.01 12.93
N LEU A 112 8.33 -4.76 12.13
CA LEU A 112 9.73 -4.47 11.81
C LEU A 112 9.86 -3.23 10.91
N ALA A 113 8.96 -3.05 9.93
CA ALA A 113 8.95 -1.90 9.05
C ALA A 113 8.64 -0.57 9.76
N LEU A 114 7.86 -0.63 10.86
CA LEU A 114 7.46 0.54 11.67
C LEU A 114 8.23 0.64 13.00
N ARG A 115 9.29 -0.14 13.19
CA ARG A 115 9.99 -0.29 14.48
C ARG A 115 10.34 1.03 15.15
N ASP A 116 10.82 2.00 14.37
CA ASP A 116 11.31 3.29 14.87
C ASP A 116 10.38 4.45 14.44
N ASP A 117 9.20 4.12 13.91
CA ASP A 117 8.26 5.10 13.39
C ASP A 117 7.20 5.47 14.45
N TYR A 118 7.59 6.41 15.30
CA TYR A 118 6.72 6.88 16.38
C TYR A 118 5.46 7.60 15.87
N LEU A 119 5.55 8.31 14.72
CA LEU A 119 4.40 9.00 14.14
C LEU A 119 3.34 8.01 13.66
N ALA A 120 3.77 6.98 12.89
CA ALA A 120 2.90 5.91 12.45
C ALA A 120 2.18 5.24 13.64
N MET A 121 2.92 4.93 14.68
CA MET A 121 2.36 4.28 15.87
C MET A 121 1.34 5.15 16.59
N LYS A 122 1.58 6.45 16.72
CA LYS A 122 0.61 7.40 17.27
C LYS A 122 -0.65 7.52 16.42
N ILE A 123 -0.52 7.54 15.10
CA ILE A 123 -1.66 7.61 14.18
C ILE A 123 -2.52 6.36 14.33
N LEU A 124 -1.92 5.16 14.32
CA LEU A 124 -2.64 3.90 14.50
C LEU A 124 -3.38 3.85 15.84
N ASP A 125 -2.73 4.24 16.95
CA ASP A 125 -3.35 4.29 18.25
C ASP A 125 -4.49 5.33 18.33
N ALA A 126 -4.31 6.50 17.72
CA ALA A 126 -5.36 7.49 17.58
C ALA A 126 -6.56 6.92 16.80
N ALA A 127 -6.31 6.21 15.69
CA ALA A 127 -7.34 5.57 14.88
C ALA A 127 -8.13 4.51 15.67
N ARG A 128 -7.45 3.74 16.50
CA ARG A 128 -8.08 2.77 17.40
C ARG A 128 -9.04 3.42 18.39
N ARG A 129 -8.69 4.61 18.90
CA ARG A 129 -9.50 5.33 19.90
C ARG A 129 -10.69 6.07 19.31
N ILE A 130 -10.51 6.73 18.16
CA ILE A 130 -11.54 7.61 17.60
C ILE A 130 -12.36 6.97 16.48
N GLY A 131 -11.89 5.87 15.90
CA GLY A 131 -12.46 5.24 14.72
C GLY A 131 -12.25 6.08 13.47
N VAL A 132 -13.26 6.17 12.62
CA VAL A 132 -13.20 6.84 11.31
C VAL A 132 -13.13 8.35 11.44
N ASP A 133 -12.07 8.99 10.91
CA ASP A 133 -11.97 10.45 10.83
C ASP A 133 -11.10 10.92 9.64
N ASN A 134 -10.97 12.23 9.46
CA ASN A 134 -10.16 12.87 8.43
C ASN A 134 -8.74 13.18 8.94
N ALA A 135 -7.82 13.46 8.02
CA ALA A 135 -6.42 13.75 8.32
C ALA A 135 -6.21 14.91 9.31
N LEU A 136 -7.05 15.95 9.25
CA LEU A 136 -6.93 17.09 10.16
C LEU A 136 -7.24 16.71 11.62
N THR A 137 -8.18 15.78 11.84
CA THR A 137 -8.45 15.28 13.20
C THR A 137 -7.27 14.46 13.72
N TYR A 138 -6.69 13.60 12.90
CA TYR A 138 -5.47 12.86 13.27
C TYR A 138 -4.32 13.80 13.59
N ALA A 139 -4.07 14.82 12.75
CA ALA A 139 -3.01 15.82 12.97
C ALA A 139 -3.15 16.50 14.35
N LYS A 140 -4.36 16.91 14.71
CA LYS A 140 -4.65 17.49 16.04
C LYS A 140 -4.40 16.52 17.19
N LEU A 141 -4.78 15.25 17.03
CA LEU A 141 -4.63 14.23 18.08
C LEU A 141 -3.18 13.83 18.30
N VAL A 142 -2.41 13.70 17.23
CA VAL A 142 -1.00 13.32 17.34
C VAL A 142 -0.07 14.51 17.61
N GLY A 143 -0.61 15.75 17.51
CA GLY A 143 0.16 16.98 17.76
C GLY A 143 1.22 17.25 16.69
N ARG A 144 0.89 16.94 15.41
CA ARG A 144 1.81 17.15 14.27
C ARG A 144 1.11 17.93 13.15
N PRO A 145 1.86 18.66 12.31
CA PRO A 145 1.33 19.34 11.14
C PRO A 145 0.62 18.41 10.17
N LEU A 146 -0.39 18.91 9.46
CA LEU A 146 -1.16 18.13 8.49
C LEU A 146 -0.27 17.58 7.36
N GLU A 147 0.71 18.38 6.95
CA GLU A 147 1.68 18.06 5.89
C GLU A 147 2.57 16.84 6.22
N GLU A 148 2.74 16.52 7.50
CA GLU A 148 3.45 15.32 7.95
C GLU A 148 2.48 14.13 8.10
N VAL A 149 1.26 14.40 8.56
CA VAL A 149 0.29 13.35 8.90
C VAL A 149 -0.42 12.79 7.68
N GLU A 150 -0.74 13.61 6.69
CA GLU A 150 -1.45 13.15 5.50
C GLU A 150 -0.64 12.15 4.66
N PRO A 151 0.65 12.40 4.33
CA PRO A 151 1.49 11.40 3.66
C PRO A 151 1.65 10.12 4.48
N GLU A 152 1.72 10.23 5.80
CA GLU A 152 1.85 9.08 6.68
C GLU A 152 0.57 8.22 6.71
N LEU A 153 -0.61 8.84 6.73
CA LEU A 153 -1.89 8.13 6.57
C LEU A 153 -1.95 7.37 5.25
N GLU A 154 -1.55 8.01 4.14
CA GLU A 154 -1.48 7.35 2.82
C GLU A 154 -0.48 6.18 2.82
N ARG A 155 0.66 6.34 3.49
CA ARG A 155 1.64 5.27 3.65
C ARG A 155 1.05 4.09 4.41
N LEU A 156 0.37 4.33 5.52
CA LEU A 156 -0.28 3.31 6.33
C LEU A 156 -1.42 2.60 5.57
N VAL A 157 -2.17 3.32 4.74
CA VAL A 157 -3.14 2.73 3.80
C VAL A 157 -2.43 1.86 2.77
N GLY A 158 -1.33 2.32 2.21
CA GLY A 158 -0.50 1.55 1.27
C GLY A 158 0.07 0.26 1.89
N MET A 159 0.36 0.26 3.18
CA MET A 159 0.79 -0.92 3.94
C MET A 159 -0.38 -1.85 4.34
N GLY A 160 -1.63 -1.41 4.20
CA GLY A 160 -2.83 -2.16 4.61
C GLY A 160 -3.12 -2.09 6.12
N LEU A 161 -2.50 -1.14 6.84
CA LEU A 161 -2.72 -0.92 8.27
C LEU A 161 -3.84 0.09 8.57
N MET A 162 -4.19 0.89 7.57
CA MET A 162 -5.35 1.78 7.57
C MET A 162 -6.19 1.52 6.33
N ASP A 163 -7.48 1.80 6.42
CA ASP A 163 -8.42 1.73 5.31
C ASP A 163 -9.02 3.10 4.99
N VAL A 164 -9.43 3.27 3.73
CA VAL A 164 -10.24 4.39 3.29
C VAL A 164 -11.66 3.89 3.11
N PRO A 165 -12.60 4.24 4.01
CA PRO A 165 -13.96 3.72 3.94
C PRO A 165 -14.65 4.16 2.65
N ARG A 166 -15.31 3.24 1.97
CA ARG A 166 -16.03 3.49 0.72
C ARG A 166 -17.30 4.35 0.90
N SER A 167 -17.82 4.43 2.12
CA SER A 167 -19.02 5.19 2.44
C SER A 167 -18.69 6.66 2.64
N ARG A 168 -19.28 7.52 1.81
CA ARG A 168 -19.14 8.98 1.89
C ARG A 168 -19.90 9.60 3.06
N ILE A 169 -20.66 8.84 3.84
CA ILE A 169 -21.50 9.35 4.91
C ILE A 169 -21.17 8.66 6.21
N ILE A 170 -20.34 9.32 7.02
CA ILE A 170 -20.08 8.89 8.38
C ILE A 170 -21.16 9.49 9.27
N LYS A 171 -22.09 8.66 9.71
CA LYS A 171 -23.07 9.04 10.74
C LYS A 171 -22.39 8.87 12.10
N ARG A 172 -21.81 9.93 12.64
CA ARG A 172 -21.44 9.95 14.06
C ARG A 172 -22.66 10.29 14.90
N HIS A 173 -22.99 9.48 15.88
CA HIS A 173 -24.07 9.71 16.85
C HIS A 173 -23.90 11.03 17.64
N GLU A 174 -22.69 11.57 17.71
CA GLU A 174 -22.34 12.70 18.57
C GLU A 174 -22.16 14.03 17.83
N ARG A 175 -22.35 14.12 16.52
CA ARG A 175 -22.23 15.41 15.82
C ARG A 175 -23.44 16.29 16.03
N ARG A 176 -23.27 17.37 16.81
CA ARG A 176 -24.29 18.44 17.02
C ARG A 176 -24.52 19.31 15.78
N ALA A 177 -23.68 19.33 14.78
CA ALA A 177 -23.83 20.09 13.55
C ALA A 177 -23.68 19.21 12.31
N LYS A 178 -24.62 19.34 11.35
CA LYS A 178 -24.51 18.72 10.03
C LYS A 178 -23.40 19.44 9.25
N PRO A 179 -22.35 18.74 8.74
CA PRO A 179 -21.35 19.38 7.89
C PRO A 179 -22.02 19.92 6.63
N LYS A 180 -21.59 21.09 6.16
CA LYS A 180 -22.05 21.65 4.88
C LYS A 180 -21.72 20.67 3.75
N ALA A 181 -22.56 20.63 2.69
CA ALA A 181 -22.40 19.69 1.57
C ALA A 181 -20.99 19.75 0.92
N GLU A 182 -20.42 20.95 0.82
CA GLU A 182 -19.06 21.21 0.29
C GLU A 182 -17.96 20.55 1.13
N THR A 183 -18.10 20.48 2.45
CA THR A 183 -17.12 19.86 3.34
C THR A 183 -17.07 18.33 3.18
N ARG A 184 -18.13 17.72 2.66
CA ARG A 184 -18.25 16.26 2.50
C ARG A 184 -17.52 15.73 1.27
N VAL A 185 -17.28 16.58 0.27
CA VAL A 185 -16.69 16.16 -1.02
C VAL A 185 -15.16 16.16 -0.98
N HIS A 186 -14.55 16.98 -0.12
CA HIS A 186 -13.11 17.23 -0.11
C HIS A 186 -12.34 16.54 1.02
N HIS A 187 -13.00 15.88 1.99
CA HIS A 187 -12.30 15.19 3.08
C HIS A 187 -12.22 13.70 2.81
N ARG A 188 -10.99 13.21 2.67
CA ARG A 188 -10.69 11.78 2.71
C ARG A 188 -10.72 11.32 4.18
N TYR A 189 -11.42 10.23 4.43
CA TYR A 189 -11.54 9.64 5.75
C TYR A 189 -10.71 8.36 5.82
N TYR A 190 -10.22 8.10 7.02
CA TYR A 190 -9.37 6.95 7.30
C TYR A 190 -9.90 6.22 8.52
N GLU A 191 -9.71 4.91 8.55
CA GLU A 191 -10.05 4.05 9.68
C GLU A 191 -8.96 3.00 9.88
N LEU A 192 -8.87 2.48 11.12
CA LEU A 192 -7.93 1.41 11.43
C LEU A 192 -8.40 0.13 10.74
N SER A 193 -7.50 -0.56 10.04
CA SER A 193 -7.77 -1.88 9.46
C SER A 193 -7.65 -2.98 10.51
N ASP A 194 -8.15 -4.19 10.20
CA ASP A 194 -7.95 -5.38 11.04
C ASP A 194 -6.46 -5.67 11.26
N ALA A 195 -5.62 -5.43 10.25
CA ALA A 195 -4.18 -5.62 10.36
C ALA A 195 -3.53 -4.58 11.27
N GLY A 196 -3.98 -3.31 11.20
CA GLY A 196 -3.51 -2.26 12.11
C GLY A 196 -3.88 -2.56 13.57
N ASP A 197 -5.08 -3.03 13.83
CA ASP A 197 -5.50 -3.42 15.19
C ASP A 197 -4.73 -4.64 15.70
N ALA A 198 -4.50 -5.65 14.86
CA ALA A 198 -3.68 -6.82 15.19
C ALA A 198 -2.23 -6.43 15.51
N LEU A 199 -1.65 -5.50 14.74
CA LEU A 199 -0.32 -4.97 14.99
C LEU A 199 -0.25 -4.28 16.37
N LEU A 200 -1.18 -3.37 16.66
CA LEU A 200 -1.22 -2.66 17.95
C LEU A 200 -1.36 -3.62 19.16
N ARG A 201 -2.19 -4.65 19.02
CA ARG A 201 -2.32 -5.70 20.07
C ARG A 201 -1.01 -6.44 20.27
N ARG A 202 -0.31 -6.81 19.20
CA ARG A 202 0.94 -7.59 19.25
C ARG A 202 2.07 -6.84 19.94
N ILE A 203 2.16 -5.52 19.74
CA ILE A 203 3.22 -4.69 20.32
C ILE A 203 2.86 -4.09 21.68
N GLY A 204 1.59 -4.22 22.13
CA GLY A 204 1.13 -3.65 23.40
C GLY A 204 1.25 -2.12 23.45
N PHE A 205 1.15 -1.45 22.29
CA PHE A 205 1.29 0.00 22.21
C PHE A 205 0.04 0.69 22.78
N HIS A 206 0.26 1.48 23.82
CA HIS A 206 -0.72 2.40 24.39
C HIS A 206 -0.01 3.74 24.55
N SER A 207 -0.45 4.77 23.77
CA SER A 207 0.03 6.12 24.04
C SER A 207 -0.59 6.59 25.36
N THR A 208 0.23 6.91 26.32
CA THR A 208 -0.16 7.62 27.55
C THR A 208 -0.62 9.04 27.23
#